data_cee135c64d2d56737a49c3f8eef94906
#
_entry.id   cee135c64d2d56737a49c3f8eef94906
#
_cell.length_a   1.000
_cell.length_b   1.000
_cell.length_c   1.000
_cell.angle_alpha   90.00
_cell.angle_beta   90.00
_cell.angle_gamma   90.00
#
_symmetry.space_group_name_H-M   'P 1'
#
loop_
_entity.id
_entity.type
_entity.pdbx_description
1 polymer ?
#
loop_
_entity_poly.entity_id
_entity_poly.type
_entity_poly.pdbx_seq_one_letter_code
_entity_poly.pdbx_strand_id
1 'polypeptide(L)'
;MIRVLIVEDQRMAREDMENYIQSSGRYCLAASITNAAMAETVCRQSRCELVLMDVCTENDESGLVAAEKIKKTMPQIKVIIVTSLVECSFIDRRAKQE
;
A
#
# COMPACT_ATOMS: atom_id res chain seq x y z
N MET A 1 4.24 18.83 -2.31
CA MET A 1 4.51 17.55 -1.63
C MET A 1 3.92 16.38 -2.40
N ILE A 2 4.57 15.24 -2.32
CA ILE A 2 4.08 14.02 -2.97
C ILE A 2 2.87 13.49 -2.21
N ARG A 3 1.78 13.27 -2.91
CA ARG A 3 0.53 12.80 -2.32
C ARG A 3 0.55 11.28 -2.24
N VAL A 4 0.33 10.75 -1.04
CA VAL A 4 0.48 9.33 -0.77
C VAL A 4 -0.85 8.72 -0.35
N LEU A 5 -1.16 7.56 -0.94
CA LEU A 5 -2.26 6.70 -0.50
C LEU A 5 -1.66 5.53 0.26
N ILE A 6 -2.18 5.27 1.45
CA ILE A 6 -1.80 4.10 2.25
C ILE A 6 -2.92 3.08 2.18
N VAL A 7 -2.55 1.83 1.90
CA VAL A 7 -3.49 0.70 1.92
C VAL A 7 -2.94 -0.33 2.90
N GLU A 8 -3.58 -0.44 4.05
CA GLU A 8 -3.12 -1.31 5.12
C GLU A 8 -4.32 -1.68 6.00
N ASP A 9 -4.58 -2.96 6.17
CA ASP A 9 -5.74 -3.41 6.95
C ASP A 9 -5.50 -3.43 8.45
N GLN A 10 -4.26 -3.58 8.90
CA GLN A 10 -3.95 -3.57 10.32
C GLN A 10 -3.84 -2.16 10.85
N ARG A 11 -4.63 -1.87 11.87
CA ARG A 11 -4.74 -0.52 12.40
C ARG A 11 -3.41 0.05 12.87
N MET A 12 -2.65 -0.72 13.66
CA MET A 12 -1.41 -0.21 14.22
C MET A 12 -0.38 0.07 13.14
N ALA A 13 -0.23 -0.85 12.20
CA ALA A 13 0.69 -0.66 11.08
C ALA A 13 0.27 0.54 10.23
N ARG A 14 -1.04 0.68 9.99
CA ARG A 14 -1.54 1.80 9.20
C ARG A 14 -1.26 3.14 9.90
N GLU A 15 -1.49 3.20 11.21
CA GLU A 15 -1.23 4.42 11.96
C GLU A 15 0.25 4.78 11.97
N ASP A 16 1.13 3.79 12.07
CA ASP A 16 2.56 4.03 11.99
C ASP A 16 2.95 4.62 10.63
N MET A 17 2.39 4.07 9.56
CA MET A 17 2.64 4.58 8.21
C MET A 17 2.11 6.01 8.04
N GLU A 18 0.91 6.25 8.56
CA GLU A 18 0.32 7.60 8.53
C GLU A 18 1.21 8.60 9.23
N ASN A 19 1.67 8.25 10.43
CA ASN A 19 2.53 9.14 11.22
C ASN A 19 3.84 9.41 10.50
N TYR A 20 4.43 8.39 9.91
CA TYR A 20 5.68 8.55 9.16
C TYR A 20 5.48 9.53 8.00
N ILE A 21 4.42 9.35 7.24
CA ILE A 21 4.16 10.22 6.09
C ILE A 21 3.93 11.66 6.53
N GLN A 22 3.11 11.85 7.56
CA GLN A 22 2.74 13.17 8.02
C GLN A 22 3.91 13.93 8.64
N SER A 23 4.88 13.22 9.22
CA SER A 23 6.03 13.86 9.84
C SER A 23 7.22 14.03 8.91
N SER A 24 7.16 13.49 7.70
CA SER A 24 8.30 13.45 6.80
C SER A 24 8.71 14.81 6.21
N GLY A 25 7.75 15.72 6.04
CA GLY A 25 7.99 16.99 5.38
C GLY A 25 8.08 16.90 3.86
N ARG A 26 8.15 15.71 3.31
CA ARG A 26 8.25 15.49 1.86
C ARG A 26 6.95 14.98 1.26
N TYR A 27 6.17 14.29 2.07
CA TYR A 27 4.96 13.61 1.64
C TYR A 27 3.76 14.18 2.36
N CYS A 28 2.61 14.12 1.72
CA CYS A 28 1.36 14.43 2.40
C CYS A 28 0.41 13.25 2.23
N LEU A 29 -0.38 13.02 3.26
CA LEU A 29 -1.32 11.90 3.25
C LEU A 29 -2.56 12.29 2.46
N ALA A 30 -2.70 11.71 1.27
CA ALA A 30 -3.87 11.96 0.42
C ALA A 30 -5.07 11.15 0.91
N ALA A 31 -4.82 9.90 1.30
CA ALA A 31 -5.85 9.02 1.84
C ALA A 31 -5.19 7.82 2.51
N SER A 32 -5.95 7.19 3.39
CA SER A 32 -5.51 5.99 4.09
C SER A 32 -6.70 5.06 4.18
N ILE A 33 -6.57 3.86 3.62
CA ILE A 33 -7.69 2.92 3.54
C ILE A 33 -7.26 1.54 4.00
N THR A 34 -8.26 0.72 4.31
CA THR A 34 -8.03 -0.64 4.78
C THR A 34 -8.25 -1.69 3.70
N ASN A 35 -9.05 -1.37 2.70
CA ASN A 35 -9.50 -2.34 1.71
C ASN A 35 -8.83 -2.12 0.37
N ALA A 36 -7.98 -3.07 -0.03
CA ALA A 36 -7.24 -2.97 -1.28
C ALA A 36 -8.16 -2.90 -2.51
N ALA A 37 -9.36 -3.47 -2.42
CA ALA A 37 -10.30 -3.43 -3.53
C ALA A 37 -10.72 -2.01 -3.88
N MET A 38 -10.59 -1.08 -2.95
CA MET A 38 -10.95 0.34 -3.17
C MET A 38 -9.75 1.18 -3.61
N ALA A 39 -8.56 0.59 -3.68
CA ALA A 39 -7.33 1.36 -3.86
C ALA A 39 -7.30 2.15 -5.16
N GLU A 40 -7.69 1.53 -6.27
CA GLU A 40 -7.67 2.21 -7.56
C GLU A 40 -8.60 3.42 -7.56
N THR A 41 -9.83 3.22 -7.08
CA THR A 41 -10.82 4.29 -7.04
C THR A 41 -10.36 5.43 -6.14
N VAL A 42 -9.88 5.11 -4.94
CA VAL A 42 -9.44 6.14 -4.01
C VAL A 42 -8.18 6.84 -4.52
N CYS A 43 -7.28 6.11 -5.15
CA CYS A 43 -6.09 6.70 -5.76
C CYS A 43 -6.49 7.77 -6.78
N ARG A 44 -7.44 7.44 -7.64
CA ARG A 44 -7.91 8.35 -8.66
C ARG A 44 -8.60 9.57 -8.04
N GLN A 45 -9.47 9.34 -7.07
CA GLN A 45 -10.23 10.42 -6.44
C GLN A 45 -9.35 11.34 -5.61
N SER A 46 -8.36 10.79 -4.93
CA SER A 46 -7.48 11.56 -4.06
C SER A 46 -6.31 12.18 -4.82
N ARG A 47 -6.16 11.85 -6.10
CA ARG A 47 -5.05 12.32 -6.93
C ARG A 47 -3.71 11.98 -6.32
N CYS A 48 -3.57 10.77 -5.80
CA CYS A 48 -2.30 10.36 -5.22
C CYS A 48 -1.28 10.11 -6.31
N GLU A 49 -0.01 10.24 -5.94
CA GLU A 49 1.12 10.03 -6.84
C GLU A 49 1.90 8.79 -6.46
N LEU A 50 1.73 8.35 -5.22
CA LEU A 50 2.45 7.22 -4.66
C LEU A 50 1.48 6.40 -3.82
N VAL A 51 1.52 5.08 -3.97
CA VAL A 51 0.72 4.17 -3.18
C VAL A 51 1.64 3.28 -2.35
N LEU A 52 1.42 3.24 -1.06
CA LEU A 52 2.06 2.26 -0.17
C LEU A 52 1.05 1.14 0.02
N MET A 53 1.34 0.00 -0.58
CA MET A 53 0.41 -1.14 -0.61
C MET A 53 0.95 -2.27 0.25
N ASP A 54 0.27 -2.56 1.34
CA ASP A 54 0.59 -3.73 2.13
C ASP A 54 0.00 -4.97 1.46
N VAL A 55 0.85 -5.95 1.22
CA VAL A 55 0.44 -7.20 0.57
C VAL A 55 0.52 -8.38 1.53
N CYS A 56 0.83 -8.10 2.78
CA CYS A 56 1.02 -9.15 3.78
C CYS A 56 -0.27 -9.44 4.52
N THR A 57 -1.30 -9.82 3.79
CA THR A 57 -2.55 -10.27 4.37
C THR A 57 -2.67 -11.76 4.17
N GLU A 58 -3.03 -12.45 5.23
CA GLU A 58 -3.11 -13.90 5.22
C GLU A 58 -4.08 -14.39 4.14
N ASN A 59 -3.58 -15.22 3.23
CA ASN A 59 -4.38 -15.83 2.17
C ASN A 59 -5.07 -14.83 1.25
N ASP A 60 -4.62 -13.59 1.21
CA ASP A 60 -5.27 -12.56 0.43
C ASP A 60 -4.28 -11.90 -0.51
N GLU A 61 -4.50 -12.05 -1.80
CA GLU A 61 -3.67 -11.44 -2.83
C GLU A 61 -4.27 -10.13 -3.35
N SER A 62 -5.28 -9.61 -2.67
CA SER A 62 -5.97 -8.41 -3.14
C SER A 62 -5.03 -7.21 -3.27
N GLY A 63 -4.01 -7.12 -2.40
CA GLY A 63 -3.02 -6.06 -2.50
C GLY A 63 -2.23 -6.13 -3.79
N LEU A 64 -1.78 -7.34 -4.17
CA LEU A 64 -1.04 -7.52 -5.42
C LEU A 64 -1.92 -7.25 -6.63
N VAL A 65 -3.16 -7.74 -6.59
CA VAL A 65 -4.11 -7.50 -7.69
C VAL A 65 -4.38 -6.01 -7.84
N ALA A 66 -4.58 -5.31 -6.73
CA ALA A 66 -4.82 -3.87 -6.76
C ALA A 66 -3.60 -3.12 -7.30
N ALA A 67 -2.40 -3.52 -6.90
CA ALA A 67 -1.18 -2.91 -7.39
C ALA A 67 -1.04 -3.08 -8.90
N GLU A 68 -1.29 -4.28 -9.40
CA GLU A 68 -1.23 -4.54 -10.84
C GLU A 68 -2.25 -3.70 -11.59
N LYS A 69 -3.45 -3.58 -11.05
CA LYS A 69 -4.51 -2.81 -11.67
C LYS A 69 -4.17 -1.33 -11.76
N ILE A 70 -3.61 -0.80 -10.69
CA ILE A 70 -3.17 0.60 -10.66
C ILE A 70 -2.07 0.83 -11.69
N LYS A 71 -1.09 -0.06 -11.75
CA LYS A 71 0.00 0.07 -12.71
C LYS A 71 -0.51 0.01 -14.15
N LYS A 72 -1.54 -0.77 -14.39
CA LYS A 72 -2.11 -0.94 -15.72
C LYS A 72 -2.93 0.27 -16.16
N THR A 73 -3.76 0.80 -15.25
CA THR A 73 -4.69 1.88 -15.57
C THR A 73 -4.10 3.27 -15.33
N MET A 74 -3.13 3.36 -14.43
CA MET A 74 -2.49 4.63 -14.10
C MET A 74 -0.97 4.41 -13.98
N PRO A 75 -0.28 4.17 -15.12
CA PRO A 75 1.14 3.79 -15.07
C PRO A 75 2.06 4.87 -14.49
N GLN A 76 1.60 6.12 -14.44
CA GLN A 76 2.36 7.21 -13.85
C GLN A 76 2.41 7.15 -12.32
N ILE A 77 1.50 6.41 -11.70
CA ILE A 77 1.46 6.26 -10.24
C ILE A 77 2.53 5.26 -9.82
N LYS A 78 3.33 5.63 -8.84
CA LYS A 78 4.31 4.72 -8.28
C LYS A 78 3.68 3.90 -7.17
N VAL A 79 3.85 2.59 -7.23
CA VAL A 79 3.33 1.69 -6.20
C VAL A 79 4.51 1.03 -5.50
N ILE A 80 4.57 1.19 -4.19
CA ILE A 80 5.58 0.53 -3.37
C ILE A 80 4.89 -0.56 -2.57
N ILE A 81 5.37 -1.79 -2.72
CA ILE A 81 4.85 -2.92 -1.97
C ILE A 81 5.52 -2.93 -0.61
N VAL A 82 4.71 -2.92 0.43
CA VAL A 82 5.17 -2.95 1.81
C VAL A 82 4.80 -4.30 2.40
N THR A 83 5.74 -4.94 3.09
CA THR A 83 5.49 -6.22 3.72
C THR A 83 5.93 -6.17 5.18
N SER A 84 5.19 -6.87 6.03
CA SER A 84 5.58 -7.08 7.42
C SER A 84 6.15 -8.49 7.53
N LEU A 85 7.44 -8.59 7.73
CA LEU A 85 8.10 -9.89 7.79
C LEU A 85 7.61 -10.75 8.96
N VAL A 86 7.21 -10.09 10.03
CA VAL A 86 6.78 -10.80 11.24
C VAL A 86 5.48 -11.57 11.01
N GLU A 87 4.61 -11.02 10.20
CA GLU A 87 3.26 -11.55 10.01
C GLU A 87 3.05 -12.19 8.65
N CYS A 88 4.03 -12.12 7.79
CA CYS A 88 3.87 -12.54 6.41
C CYS A 88 4.54 -13.88 6.15
N SER A 89 3.91 -14.95 6.63
CA SER A 89 4.44 -16.29 6.41
C SER A 89 4.51 -16.64 4.92
N PHE A 90 3.66 -16.06 4.12
CA PHE A 90 3.67 -16.25 2.67
C PHE A 90 4.98 -15.72 2.05
N ILE A 91 5.37 -14.51 2.40
CA ILE A 91 6.61 -13.92 1.91
C ILE A 91 7.82 -14.70 2.43
N ASP A 92 7.76 -15.09 3.69
CA ASP A 92 8.81 -15.89 4.31
C ASP A 92 9.05 -17.18 3.55
N ARG A 93 7.99 -17.88 3.20
CA ARG A 93 8.10 -19.13 2.45
C ARG A 93 8.68 -18.91 1.06
N ARG A 94 8.35 -17.81 0.43
CA ARG A 94 8.93 -17.47 -0.87
C ARG A 94 10.42 -17.20 -0.77
N ALA A 95 10.80 -16.44 0.24
CA ALA A 95 12.21 -16.15 0.47
C ALA A 95 13.01 -17.41 0.70
N LYS A 96 12.44 -18.38 1.40
CA LYS A 96 13.12 -19.65 1.67
C LYS A 96 13.26 -20.53 0.44
N GLN A 97 12.40 -20.35 -0.53
CA GLN A 97 12.44 -21.12 -1.76
C GLN A 97 13.49 -20.61 -2.74
N GLU A 98 13.92 -19.41 -2.55
CA GLU A 98 14.93 -18.80 -3.38
C GLU A 98 16.32 -19.08 -2.85
#